data_a4bbedef29aca33d77bfe6975aa11565
#
_entry.id   a4bbedef29aca33d77bfe6975aa11565
#
_cell.length_a   1.000
_cell.length_b   1.000
_cell.length_c   1.000
_cell.angle_alpha   90.00
_cell.angle_beta   90.00
_cell.angle_gamma   90.00
#
_symmetry.space_group_name_H-M   'P 1'
#
loop_
_entity.id
_entity.type
_entity.pdbx_description
1 polymer ?
#
loop_
_entity_poly.entity_id
_entity_poly.type
_entity_poly.pdbx_seq_one_letter_code
_entity_poly.pdbx_strand_id
1 'polypeptide(L)'
;VYMDNFMYKEAAKRFSDVVEALQQMIFLSLTQRVVSFLLDESAKTGSSSIAMTHEEIAKIIGSAREAVSRTLKQLAKTGSISLNRGEIKLERKESLYQLL
;
A
#
# COMPACT_ATOMS: atom_id res chain seq x y z
N VAL A 1 36.46 -9.32 -23.94
CA VAL A 1 35.05 -9.40 -24.35
C VAL A 1 34.26 -10.35 -23.46
N TYR A 2 34.81 -11.53 -23.17
CA TYR A 2 34.15 -12.51 -22.32
C TYR A 2 33.97 -12.01 -20.87
N MET A 3 35.00 -11.39 -20.33
CA MET A 3 34.96 -10.83 -18.98
C MET A 3 34.00 -9.62 -18.89
N ASP A 4 33.95 -8.80 -19.94
CA ASP A 4 33.06 -7.66 -20.00
C ASP A 4 31.61 -8.09 -19.94
N ASN A 5 31.23 -9.16 -20.65
CA ASN A 5 29.88 -9.69 -20.62
C ASN A 5 29.49 -10.21 -19.23
N PHE A 6 30.43 -10.85 -18.54
CA PHE A 6 30.20 -11.34 -17.18
C PHE A 6 29.94 -10.17 -16.21
N MET A 7 30.79 -9.15 -16.24
CA MET A 7 30.66 -7.97 -15.39
C MET A 7 29.37 -7.21 -15.69
N TYR A 8 29.00 -7.11 -16.96
CA TYR A 8 27.78 -6.43 -17.37
C TYR A 8 26.54 -7.14 -16.81
N LYS A 9 26.48 -8.46 -16.90
CA LYS A 9 25.34 -9.24 -16.38
C LYS A 9 25.23 -9.12 -14.86
N GLU A 10 26.35 -9.13 -14.16
CA GLU A 10 26.36 -8.99 -12.72
C GLU A 10 25.92 -7.59 -12.28
N ALA A 11 26.37 -6.55 -12.96
CA ALA A 11 25.96 -5.18 -12.69
C ALA A 11 24.47 -4.98 -12.93
N ALA A 12 23.95 -5.55 -14.03
CA ALA A 12 22.53 -5.48 -14.35
C ALA A 12 21.67 -6.18 -13.28
N LYS A 13 22.12 -7.32 -12.78
CA LYS A 13 21.43 -8.05 -11.71
C LYS A 13 21.39 -7.23 -10.42
N ARG A 14 22.50 -6.62 -10.02
CA ARG A 14 22.56 -5.78 -8.83
C ARG A 14 21.65 -4.58 -8.95
N PHE A 15 21.61 -3.96 -10.11
CA PHE A 15 20.72 -2.84 -10.39
C PHE A 15 19.25 -3.26 -10.25
N SER A 16 18.89 -4.41 -10.82
CA SER A 16 17.54 -4.96 -10.72
C SER A 16 17.15 -5.25 -9.27
N ASP A 17 18.06 -5.81 -8.48
CA ASP A 17 17.81 -6.10 -7.06
C ASP A 17 17.57 -4.81 -6.27
N VAL A 18 18.34 -3.76 -6.56
CA VAL A 18 18.17 -2.45 -5.90
C VAL A 18 16.82 -1.83 -6.25
N VAL A 19 16.44 -1.87 -7.53
CA VAL A 19 15.15 -1.34 -7.99
C VAL A 19 14.00 -2.09 -7.33
N GLU A 20 14.08 -3.41 -7.25
CA GLU A 20 13.07 -4.23 -6.60
C GLU A 20 12.95 -3.89 -5.12
N ALA A 21 14.08 -3.72 -4.42
CA ALA A 21 14.08 -3.34 -3.01
C ALA A 21 13.44 -1.96 -2.80
N LEU A 22 13.74 -0.99 -3.66
CA LEU A 22 13.13 0.34 -3.60
C LEU A 22 11.63 0.28 -3.83
N GLN A 23 11.17 -0.54 -4.78
CA GLN A 23 9.74 -0.71 -5.04
C GLN A 23 9.03 -1.28 -3.82
N GLN A 24 9.63 -2.26 -3.15
CA GLN A 24 9.07 -2.82 -1.92
C GLN A 24 9.00 -1.79 -0.80
N MET A 25 10.02 -0.97 -0.63
CA MET A 25 10.03 0.09 0.37
C MET A 25 8.92 1.12 0.12
N ILE A 26 8.73 1.53 -1.12
CA ILE A 26 7.67 2.46 -1.51
C ILE A 26 6.30 1.85 -1.23
N PHE A 27 6.11 0.59 -1.56
CA PHE A 27 4.85 -0.11 -1.32
C PHE A 27 4.52 -0.20 0.17
N LEU A 28 5.48 -0.57 1.00
CA LEU A 28 5.30 -0.64 2.45
C LEU A 28 4.98 0.73 3.05
N SER A 29 5.67 1.77 2.59
CA SER A 29 5.41 3.15 3.03
C SER A 29 3.98 3.58 2.70
N LEU A 30 3.52 3.29 1.48
CA LEU A 30 2.15 3.61 1.07
C LEU A 30 1.13 2.82 1.88
N THR A 31 1.38 1.53 2.12
CA THR A 31 0.51 0.70 2.94
C THR A 31 0.35 1.28 4.34
N GLN A 32 1.44 1.68 4.97
CA GLN A 32 1.41 2.30 6.29
C GLN A 32 0.61 3.61 6.29
N ARG A 33 0.78 4.43 5.27
CA ARG A 33 0.04 5.70 5.16
C ARG A 33 -1.45 5.46 4.97
N VAL A 34 -1.83 4.50 4.15
CA VAL A 34 -3.23 4.13 3.94
C VAL A 34 -3.83 3.60 5.25
N VAL A 35 -3.15 2.68 5.92
CA VAL A 35 -3.60 2.11 7.19
C VAL A 35 -3.76 3.20 8.25
N SER A 36 -2.77 4.07 8.39
CA SER A 36 -2.82 5.17 9.34
C SER A 36 -4.02 6.09 9.07
N PHE A 37 -4.26 6.41 7.80
CA PHE A 37 -5.40 7.23 7.39
C PHE A 37 -6.73 6.55 7.76
N LEU A 38 -6.88 5.26 7.47
CA LEU A 38 -8.11 4.53 7.77
C LEU A 38 -8.38 4.48 9.27
N LEU A 39 -7.35 4.24 10.06
CA LEU A 39 -7.50 4.19 11.52
C LEU A 39 -7.84 5.57 12.09
N ASP A 40 -7.22 6.63 11.59
CA ASP A 40 -7.51 8.01 12.02
C ASP A 40 -8.94 8.41 11.69
N GLU A 41 -9.42 8.10 10.48
CA GLU A 41 -10.79 8.38 10.08
C GLU A 41 -11.80 7.62 10.93
N SER A 42 -11.53 6.36 11.20
CA SER A 42 -12.37 5.53 12.07
C SER A 42 -12.45 6.12 13.48
N ALA A 43 -11.34 6.58 14.03
CA ALA A 43 -11.28 7.19 15.34
C ALA A 43 -12.05 8.54 15.38
N LYS A 44 -11.94 9.34 14.33
CA LYS A 44 -12.63 10.62 14.21
C LYS A 44 -14.15 10.47 14.18
N THR A 45 -14.63 9.54 13.37
CA THR A 45 -16.07 9.34 13.18
C THR A 45 -16.69 8.42 14.22
N GLY A 46 -15.87 7.67 14.96
CA GLY A 46 -16.33 6.66 15.90
C GLY A 46 -16.98 5.46 15.20
N SER A 47 -16.72 5.27 13.92
CA SER A 47 -17.31 4.20 13.11
C SER A 47 -16.21 3.37 12.44
N SER A 48 -16.49 2.09 12.25
CA SER A 48 -15.60 1.20 11.49
C SER A 48 -15.83 1.30 9.98
N SER A 49 -16.81 2.08 9.56
CA SER A 49 -17.17 2.27 8.16
C SER A 49 -16.75 3.65 7.69
N ILE A 50 -16.04 3.69 6.55
CA ILE A 50 -15.53 4.93 5.97
C ILE A 50 -16.17 5.11 4.60
N ALA A 51 -16.99 6.16 4.46
CA ALA A 51 -17.71 6.45 3.23
C ALA A 51 -16.88 7.36 2.32
N MET A 52 -15.81 6.81 1.76
CA MET A 52 -14.90 7.54 0.86
C MET A 52 -14.54 6.68 -0.33
N THR A 53 -14.37 7.33 -1.47
CA THR A 53 -13.88 6.67 -2.68
C THR A 53 -12.36 6.54 -2.64
N HIS A 54 -11.82 5.63 -3.45
CA HIS A 54 -10.36 5.47 -3.58
C HIS A 54 -9.70 6.76 -4.09
N GLU A 55 -10.40 7.49 -4.96
CA GLU A 55 -9.92 8.75 -5.48
C GLU A 55 -9.81 9.82 -4.39
N GLU A 56 -10.81 9.92 -3.53
CA GLU A 56 -10.79 10.86 -2.40
C GLU A 56 -9.64 10.57 -1.45
N ILE A 57 -9.45 9.29 -1.12
CA ILE A 57 -8.35 8.86 -0.26
C ILE A 57 -7.00 9.19 -0.92
N ALA A 58 -6.87 8.91 -2.21
CA ALA A 58 -5.64 9.19 -2.95
C ALA A 58 -5.29 10.68 -2.92
N LYS A 59 -6.26 11.56 -3.04
CA LYS A 59 -6.05 13.01 -2.95
C LYS A 59 -5.56 13.43 -1.57
N ILE A 60 -6.13 12.87 -0.52
CA ILE A 60 -5.75 13.21 0.86
C ILE A 60 -4.34 12.70 1.19
N ILE A 61 -4.02 11.48 0.78
CA ILE A 61 -2.71 10.88 1.03
C ILE A 61 -1.64 11.47 0.11
N GLY A 62 -2.04 12.02 -1.04
CA GLY A 62 -1.11 12.57 -2.01
C GLY A 62 -0.45 11.48 -2.85
N SER A 63 -1.22 10.45 -3.24
CA SER A 63 -0.73 9.33 -4.02
C SER A 63 -1.66 9.08 -5.21
N ALA A 64 -1.20 8.25 -6.16
CA ALA A 64 -2.01 7.89 -7.32
C ALA A 64 -3.18 6.99 -6.92
N ARG A 65 -4.33 7.21 -7.52
CA ARG A 65 -5.54 6.40 -7.28
C ARG A 65 -5.28 4.91 -7.46
N GLU A 66 -4.56 4.54 -8.52
CA GLU A 66 -4.28 3.14 -8.82
C GLU A 66 -3.44 2.47 -7.72
N ALA A 67 -2.46 3.19 -7.19
CA ALA A 67 -1.63 2.69 -6.11
C ALA A 67 -2.44 2.50 -4.83
N VAL A 68 -3.30 3.46 -4.49
CA VAL A 68 -4.20 3.36 -3.34
C VAL A 68 -5.18 2.21 -3.50
N SER A 69 -5.79 2.07 -4.68
CA SER A 69 -6.72 0.97 -4.96
C SER A 69 -6.04 -0.39 -4.80
N ARG A 70 -4.81 -0.52 -5.28
CA ARG A 70 -4.03 -1.76 -5.16
C ARG A 70 -3.75 -2.08 -3.70
N THR A 71 -3.37 -1.08 -2.91
CA THR A 71 -3.12 -1.24 -1.48
C THR A 71 -4.38 -1.66 -0.74
N LEU A 72 -5.51 -1.01 -1.00
CA LEU A 72 -6.79 -1.36 -0.39
C LEU A 72 -7.22 -2.77 -0.73
N LYS A 73 -7.04 -3.21 -1.99
CA LYS A 73 -7.34 -4.57 -2.41
C LYS A 73 -6.47 -5.60 -1.68
N GLN A 74 -5.20 -5.28 -1.45
CA GLN A 74 -4.32 -6.15 -0.68
C GLN A 74 -4.80 -6.29 0.77
N LEU A 75 -5.18 -5.20 1.40
CA LEU A 75 -5.73 -5.22 2.76
C LEU A 75 -7.03 -6.02 2.84
N ALA A 76 -7.89 -5.89 1.82
CA ALA A 76 -9.13 -6.66 1.75
C ALA A 76 -8.86 -8.15 1.58
N LYS A 77 -7.83 -8.50 0.81
CA LYS A 77 -7.44 -9.88 0.56
C LYS A 77 -7.00 -10.60 1.83
N THR A 78 -6.38 -9.89 2.75
CA THR A 78 -5.96 -10.44 4.05
C THR A 78 -7.09 -10.45 5.08
N GLY A 79 -8.25 -9.90 4.75
CA GLY A 79 -9.39 -9.85 5.66
C GLY A 79 -9.36 -8.69 6.66
N SER A 80 -8.41 -7.78 6.54
CA SER A 80 -8.30 -6.62 7.43
C SER A 80 -9.39 -5.60 7.20
N ILE A 81 -9.81 -5.44 5.96
CA ILE A 81 -10.89 -4.53 5.55
C ILE A 81 -11.83 -5.24 4.59
N SER A 82 -12.99 -4.64 4.37
CA SER A 82 -13.96 -5.08 3.37
C SER A 82 -14.26 -3.90 2.46
N LEU A 83 -14.22 -4.12 1.15
CA LEU A 83 -14.46 -3.11 0.13
C LEU A 83 -15.86 -3.24 -0.43
N ASN A 84 -16.67 -2.21 -0.22
CA ASN A 84 -17.99 -2.08 -0.82
C ASN A 84 -17.99 -0.83 -1.69
N ARG A 85 -19.01 -0.66 -2.51
CA ARG A 85 -19.10 0.48 -3.42
C ARG A 85 -19.22 1.79 -2.63
N GLY A 86 -18.16 2.61 -2.70
CA GLY A 86 -18.12 3.90 -2.01
C GLY A 86 -17.96 3.79 -0.50
N GLU A 87 -17.63 2.61 0.02
CA GLU A 87 -17.49 2.37 1.44
C GLU A 87 -16.35 1.39 1.73
N ILE A 88 -15.59 1.68 2.78
CA ILE A 88 -14.54 0.80 3.27
C ILE A 88 -14.87 0.46 4.71
N LYS A 89 -15.01 -0.81 5.02
CA LYS A 89 -15.31 -1.27 6.37
C LYS A 89 -14.07 -1.91 6.99
N LEU A 90 -13.69 -1.44 8.17
CA LEU A 90 -12.57 -2.00 8.92
C LEU A 90 -13.06 -3.24 9.68
N GLU A 91 -12.61 -4.42 9.22
CA GLU A 91 -13.03 -5.69 9.82
C GLU A 91 -12.16 -6.09 11.00
N ARG A 92 -10.84 -5.88 10.88
CA ARG A 92 -9.86 -6.25 11.91
C ARG A 92 -8.89 -5.10 12.16
N LYS A 93 -9.23 -4.21 13.06
CA LYS A 93 -8.37 -3.08 13.42
C LYS A 93 -7.03 -3.52 13.98
N GLU A 94 -7.01 -4.62 14.73
CA GLU A 94 -5.78 -5.18 15.30
C GLU A 94 -4.78 -5.56 14.20
N SER A 95 -5.27 -6.18 13.14
CA SER A 95 -4.47 -6.54 11.98
C SER A 95 -3.87 -5.30 11.30
N LEU A 96 -4.63 -4.22 11.23
CA LEU A 96 -4.16 -2.95 10.67
C LEU A 96 -3.08 -2.30 11.54
N TYR A 97 -3.24 -2.32 12.86
CA TYR A 97 -2.24 -1.77 13.77
C TYR A 97 -0.91 -2.50 13.66
N GLN A 98 -0.93 -3.79 13.38
CA GLN A 98 0.30 -4.58 13.20
C GLN A 98 1.09 -4.17 11.97
N LEU A 99 0.45 -3.53 11.00
CA LEU A 99 1.12 -3.05 9.78
C LEU A 99 1.82 -1.70 9.96
N LEU A 100 1.58 -1.03 11.04
CA LEU A 100 2.26 0.21 11.39
C LEU A 100 3.61 -0.10 12.06
#